data_9df382a46ec49875acf34724706d16b3
#
_entry.id   9df382a46ec49875acf34724706d16b3
#
_cell.length_a   1.000
_cell.length_b   1.000
_cell.length_c   1.000
_cell.angle_alpha   90.00
_cell.angle_beta   90.00
_cell.angle_gamma   90.00
#
_symmetry.space_group_name_H-M   'P 1'
#
loop_
_entity.id
_entity.type
_entity.pdbx_description
1 polymer ?
#
loop_
_entity_poly.entity_id
_entity_poly.type
_entity_poly.pdbx_seq_one_letter_code
_entity_poly.pdbx_strand_id
1 'polypeptide(L)'
;MALVPAAQAQQATELGTFNAWTAWQATDASGVICYVSATPTSSEPAGANRDPIHFMIIHRKGMGTKNEVQTIIGYPFNATDAKASASVDGKSYPMVTEGSAAWLASTGDEGGFVQAFKAGSNLVVRGTSQRGTNTVDTYSLSGATAAMNAIDTACT
;
A
#
# COMPACT_ATOMS: atom_id res chain seq x y z
N MET A 1 37.15 1.11 8.89
CA MET A 1 35.89 0.47 9.26
C MET A 1 34.86 0.72 8.17
N ALA A 2 34.43 -0.35 7.54
CA ALA A 2 33.46 -0.22 6.46
C ALA A 2 32.06 -0.39 7.06
N LEU A 3 31.26 0.65 6.95
CA LEU A 3 29.86 0.56 7.26
C LEU A 3 29.12 0.31 5.95
N VAL A 4 28.48 -0.83 5.84
CA VAL A 4 27.58 -1.07 4.72
C VAL A 4 26.23 -0.53 5.12
N PRO A 5 25.81 0.56 4.53
CA PRO A 5 24.50 1.10 4.88
C PRO A 5 23.43 0.13 4.40
N ALA A 6 22.64 -0.36 5.31
CA ALA A 6 21.48 -1.20 4.97
C ALA A 6 20.56 -0.50 3.96
N ALA A 7 20.56 0.82 3.96
CA ALA A 7 19.77 1.63 3.04
C ALA A 7 20.10 1.39 1.57
N GLN A 8 21.35 1.01 1.25
CA GLN A 8 21.72 0.77 -0.15
C GLN A 8 21.09 -0.50 -0.72
N ALA A 9 20.84 -1.50 0.14
CA ALA A 9 20.22 -2.75 -0.30
C ALA A 9 18.75 -2.60 -0.64
N GLN A 10 18.13 -1.48 -0.23
CA GLN A 10 16.70 -1.24 -0.40
C GLN A 10 16.40 -0.09 -1.36
N GLN A 11 17.40 0.33 -2.11
CA GLN A 11 17.23 1.42 -3.04
C GLN A 11 16.28 1.01 -4.16
N ALA A 12 15.23 1.80 -4.38
CA ALA A 12 14.24 1.52 -5.40
C ALA A 12 14.54 2.31 -6.68
N THR A 13 14.29 1.67 -7.81
CA THR A 13 14.36 2.30 -9.12
C THR A 13 12.95 2.61 -9.58
N GLU A 14 12.71 3.84 -9.99
CA GLU A 14 11.41 4.23 -10.51
C GLU A 14 11.20 3.64 -11.90
N LEU A 15 10.09 2.91 -12.08
CA LEU A 15 9.68 2.38 -13.37
C LEU A 15 8.80 3.37 -14.14
N GLY A 16 8.19 4.32 -13.45
CA GLY A 16 7.37 5.36 -14.02
C GLY A 16 6.42 5.96 -13.01
N THR A 17 6.00 7.19 -13.28
CA THR A 17 4.96 7.86 -12.50
C THR A 17 3.76 8.09 -13.41
N PHE A 18 2.59 7.65 -12.94
CA PHE A 18 1.35 7.64 -13.70
C PHE A 18 0.27 8.35 -12.88
N ASN A 19 0.18 9.65 -13.04
CA ASN A 19 -0.73 10.50 -12.25
C ASN A 19 -0.47 10.32 -10.75
N ALA A 20 -1.43 9.75 -10.02
CA ALA A 20 -1.31 9.59 -8.56
C ALA A 20 -0.39 8.44 -8.13
N TRP A 21 -0.01 7.55 -9.03
CA TRP A 21 0.71 6.32 -8.68
C TRP A 21 2.09 6.25 -9.32
N THR A 22 3.06 5.81 -8.53
CA THR A 22 4.43 5.55 -9.01
C THR A 22 4.70 4.05 -8.92
N ALA A 23 5.33 3.52 -9.96
CA ALA A 23 5.76 2.12 -10.02
C ALA A 23 7.26 2.05 -9.75
N TRP A 24 7.67 1.07 -8.95
CA TRP A 24 9.04 0.92 -8.46
C TRP A 24 9.52 -0.52 -8.61
N GLN A 25 10.82 -0.67 -8.74
CA GLN A 25 11.50 -1.97 -8.62
C GLN A 25 12.60 -1.85 -7.59
N ALA A 26 12.72 -2.84 -6.72
CA ALA A 26 13.73 -2.88 -5.67
C ALA A 26 14.13 -4.33 -5.41
N THR A 27 15.11 -4.51 -4.52
CA THR A 27 15.52 -5.83 -4.04
C THR A 27 15.49 -5.79 -2.52
N ASP A 28 14.83 -6.75 -1.92
CA ASP A 28 14.85 -6.93 -0.47
C ASP A 28 15.30 -8.36 -0.12
N ALA A 29 15.11 -8.77 1.13
CA ALA A 29 15.52 -10.10 1.58
C ALA A 29 14.82 -11.23 0.81
N SER A 30 13.66 -10.98 0.23
CA SER A 30 12.91 -11.97 -0.55
C SER A 30 13.33 -12.01 -2.03
N GLY A 31 14.22 -11.11 -2.47
CA GLY A 31 14.66 -10.98 -3.85
C GLY A 31 14.07 -9.75 -4.52
N VAL A 32 13.89 -9.82 -5.84
CA VAL A 32 13.36 -8.69 -6.61
C VAL A 32 11.88 -8.49 -6.30
N ILE A 33 11.52 -7.24 -6.02
CA ILE A 33 10.14 -6.81 -5.82
C ILE A 33 9.82 -5.65 -6.74
N CYS A 34 8.57 -5.56 -7.17
CA CYS A 34 8.03 -4.39 -7.84
C CYS A 34 6.77 -3.96 -7.10
N TYR A 35 6.58 -2.67 -6.94
CA TYR A 35 5.40 -2.19 -6.24
C TYR A 35 4.93 -0.85 -6.79
N VAL A 36 3.64 -0.61 -6.63
CA VAL A 36 3.07 0.71 -6.86
C VAL A 36 2.85 1.38 -5.52
N SER A 37 2.99 2.69 -5.47
CA SER A 37 2.75 3.45 -4.24
C SER A 37 2.11 4.79 -4.54
N ALA A 38 1.36 5.28 -3.56
CA ALA A 38 0.80 6.62 -3.57
C ALA A 38 0.62 7.11 -2.14
N THR A 39 0.48 8.42 -2.01
CA THR A 39 0.08 9.07 -0.76
C THR A 39 -1.37 9.53 -0.89
N PRO A 40 -2.11 9.68 0.22
CA PRO A 40 -3.50 10.08 0.13
C PRO A 40 -3.65 11.53 -0.38
N THR A 41 -4.75 11.78 -1.07
CA THR A 41 -5.12 13.13 -1.49
C THR A 41 -5.80 13.90 -0.36
N SER A 42 -6.40 13.18 0.59
CA SER A 42 -6.93 13.77 1.81
C SER A 42 -6.85 12.78 2.95
N SER A 43 -6.68 13.30 4.16
CA SER A 43 -6.60 12.50 5.38
C SER A 43 -7.40 13.20 6.47
N GLU A 44 -8.30 12.47 7.11
CA GLU A 44 -9.13 12.98 8.19
C GLU A 44 -8.92 12.15 9.45
N PRO A 45 -8.95 12.78 10.64
CA PRO A 45 -9.15 14.21 10.85
C PRO A 45 -7.93 15.04 10.42
N ALA A 46 -8.19 16.23 9.90
CA ALA A 46 -7.14 17.16 9.52
C ALA A 46 -6.36 17.59 10.76
N GLY A 47 -5.03 17.76 10.61
CA GLY A 47 -4.17 18.16 11.70
C GLY A 47 -3.81 17.05 12.68
N ALA A 48 -4.24 15.82 12.45
CA ALA A 48 -3.78 14.68 13.23
C ALA A 48 -2.28 14.49 13.05
N ASN A 49 -1.59 14.16 14.14
CA ASN A 49 -0.15 13.96 14.11
C ASN A 49 0.13 12.54 13.62
N ARG A 50 0.64 12.42 12.40
CA ARG A 50 0.87 11.13 11.76
C ARG A 50 2.23 11.11 11.06
N ASP A 51 2.87 9.95 11.07
CA ASP A 51 4.03 9.67 10.23
C ASP A 51 3.58 9.55 8.77
N PRO A 52 4.51 9.45 7.80
CA PRO A 52 4.15 9.30 6.39
C PRO A 52 3.17 8.15 6.15
N ILE A 53 2.21 8.41 5.27
CA ILE A 53 1.11 7.50 4.95
C ILE A 53 1.24 7.08 3.50
N HIS A 54 1.20 5.76 3.24
CA HIS A 54 1.17 5.27 1.86
C HIS A 54 0.36 4.00 1.71
N PHE A 55 -0.03 3.78 0.47
CA PHE A 55 -0.68 2.55 0.03
C PHE A 55 0.18 1.91 -1.04
N MET A 56 0.32 0.58 -0.98
CA MET A 56 1.18 -0.18 -1.89
C MET A 56 0.51 -1.45 -2.36
N ILE A 57 0.80 -1.85 -3.59
CA ILE A 57 0.54 -3.21 -4.06
C ILE A 57 1.88 -3.75 -4.54
N ILE A 58 2.26 -4.93 -4.06
CA ILE A 58 3.60 -5.47 -4.18
C ILE A 58 3.58 -6.82 -4.90
N HIS A 59 4.44 -6.95 -5.92
CA HIS A 59 4.77 -8.22 -6.54
C HIS A 59 6.15 -8.65 -6.05
N ARG A 60 6.25 -9.85 -5.51
CA ARG A 60 7.51 -10.41 -5.03
C ARG A 60 7.98 -11.46 -6.03
N LYS A 61 8.72 -11.02 -7.05
CA LYS A 61 9.21 -11.89 -8.11
C LYS A 61 10.10 -12.99 -7.55
N GLY A 62 10.96 -12.65 -6.59
CA GLY A 62 11.86 -13.61 -5.96
C GLY A 62 11.15 -14.72 -5.20
N MET A 63 9.89 -14.52 -4.81
CA MET A 63 9.06 -15.51 -4.12
C MET A 63 7.96 -16.09 -4.99
N GLY A 64 7.80 -15.60 -6.22
CA GLY A 64 6.74 -16.04 -7.11
C GLY A 64 5.34 -15.62 -6.67
N THR A 65 5.21 -14.57 -5.85
CA THR A 65 3.93 -14.06 -5.37
C THR A 65 3.63 -12.68 -5.97
N LYS A 66 2.35 -12.34 -6.02
CA LYS A 66 1.92 -11.04 -6.56
C LYS A 66 0.66 -10.55 -5.83
N ASN A 67 0.36 -9.26 -6.05
CA ASN A 67 -0.86 -8.62 -5.56
C ASN A 67 -0.95 -8.54 -4.03
N GLU A 68 0.18 -8.44 -3.33
CA GLU A 68 0.18 -8.19 -1.90
C GLU A 68 -0.25 -6.75 -1.67
N VAL A 69 -1.36 -6.55 -0.96
CA VAL A 69 -1.92 -5.22 -0.69
C VAL A 69 -1.54 -4.80 0.71
N GLN A 70 -0.89 -3.65 0.84
CA GLN A 70 -0.40 -3.14 2.11
C GLN A 70 -0.62 -1.64 2.22
N THR A 71 -1.00 -1.19 3.40
CA THR A 71 -0.99 0.23 3.74
C THR A 71 -0.11 0.48 4.95
N ILE A 72 0.57 1.62 4.95
CA ILE A 72 1.23 2.19 6.12
C ILE A 72 0.38 3.37 6.55
N ILE A 73 -0.21 3.28 7.74
CA ILE A 73 -1.23 4.24 8.18
C ILE A 73 -0.63 5.46 8.90
N GLY A 74 0.64 5.39 9.31
CA GLY A 74 1.31 6.50 9.97
C GLY A 74 1.07 6.62 11.46
N TYR A 75 0.51 5.60 12.09
CA TYR A 75 0.35 5.50 13.55
C TYR A 75 0.25 4.02 13.92
N PRO A 76 0.47 3.66 15.21
CA PRO A 76 0.20 2.29 15.65
C PRO A 76 -1.31 2.06 15.68
N PHE A 77 -1.76 1.01 15.00
CA PHE A 77 -3.16 0.62 15.04
C PHE A 77 -3.59 0.19 16.43
N ASN A 78 -4.87 0.36 16.73
CA ASN A 78 -5.46 -0.16 17.95
C ASN A 78 -5.35 -1.70 17.93
N ALA A 79 -4.74 -2.27 18.98
CA ALA A 79 -4.40 -3.69 19.01
C ALA A 79 -5.63 -4.60 19.15
N THR A 80 -6.73 -4.07 19.71
CA THR A 80 -7.93 -4.87 19.95
C THR A 80 -9.04 -4.62 18.94
N ASP A 81 -9.11 -3.42 18.38
CA ASP A 81 -10.16 -3.07 17.42
C ASP A 81 -9.64 -2.00 16.46
N ALA A 82 -8.82 -2.43 15.52
CA ALA A 82 -8.20 -1.52 14.54
C ALA A 82 -9.19 -0.98 13.51
N LYS A 83 -10.30 -1.70 13.26
CA LYS A 83 -11.30 -1.34 12.25
C LYS A 83 -10.67 -1.00 10.89
N ALA A 84 -9.61 -1.74 10.53
CA ALA A 84 -8.85 -1.46 9.32
C ALA A 84 -9.56 -2.02 8.11
N SER A 85 -9.73 -1.18 7.09
CA SER A 85 -10.33 -1.59 5.82
C SER A 85 -9.81 -0.75 4.66
N ALA A 86 -9.86 -1.34 3.47
CA ALA A 86 -9.63 -0.64 2.22
C ALA A 86 -10.89 -0.79 1.36
N SER A 87 -11.41 0.31 0.87
CA SER A 87 -12.63 0.32 0.05
C SER A 87 -12.34 0.93 -1.31
N VAL A 88 -12.86 0.31 -2.36
CA VAL A 88 -12.79 0.88 -3.71
C VAL A 88 -14.22 1.15 -4.15
N ASP A 89 -14.55 2.41 -4.36
CA ASP A 89 -15.86 2.87 -4.82
C ASP A 89 -17.01 2.22 -4.04
N GLY A 90 -16.84 2.15 -2.70
CA GLY A 90 -17.85 1.63 -1.79
C GLY A 90 -17.78 0.14 -1.48
N LYS A 91 -16.96 -0.64 -2.20
CA LYS A 91 -16.75 -2.04 -1.85
C LYS A 91 -15.59 -2.16 -0.87
N SER A 92 -15.89 -2.62 0.33
CA SER A 92 -14.94 -2.67 1.44
C SER A 92 -14.30 -4.05 1.59
N TYR A 93 -13.00 -4.06 1.88
CA TYR A 93 -12.22 -5.26 2.16
C TYR A 93 -11.58 -5.10 3.54
N PRO A 94 -11.80 -6.05 4.45
CA PRO A 94 -11.19 -5.99 5.78
C PRO A 94 -9.69 -6.19 5.70
N MET A 95 -8.98 -5.56 6.64
CA MET A 95 -7.53 -5.68 6.75
C MET A 95 -7.13 -6.17 8.14
N VAL A 96 -6.01 -6.87 8.20
CA VAL A 96 -5.35 -7.25 9.46
C VAL A 96 -4.15 -6.35 9.67
N THR A 97 -3.81 -6.07 10.92
CA THR A 97 -2.83 -5.06 11.27
C THR A 97 -1.67 -5.63 12.06
N GLU A 98 -0.50 -5.00 11.90
CA GLU A 98 0.66 -5.19 12.76
C GLU A 98 1.41 -3.88 12.82
N GLY A 99 1.54 -3.30 14.02
CA GLY A 99 2.15 -1.99 14.19
C GLY A 99 1.37 -0.93 13.44
N SER A 100 2.02 -0.24 12.51
CA SER A 100 1.41 0.78 11.67
C SER A 100 1.07 0.27 10.25
N ALA A 101 1.24 -1.03 10.01
CA ALA A 101 0.97 -1.64 8.71
C ALA A 101 -0.31 -2.47 8.75
N ALA A 102 -0.96 -2.57 7.61
CA ALA A 102 -2.14 -3.42 7.44
C ALA A 102 -2.10 -4.08 6.06
N TRP A 103 -2.61 -5.30 5.99
CA TRP A 103 -2.74 -6.10 4.77
C TRP A 103 -4.17 -6.59 4.63
N LEU A 104 -4.59 -6.96 3.43
CA LEU A 104 -5.90 -7.59 3.29
C LEU A 104 -5.98 -8.83 4.19
N ALA A 105 -7.10 -8.99 4.86
CA ALA A 105 -7.30 -10.08 5.82
C ALA A 105 -7.33 -11.45 5.15
N SER A 106 -7.70 -11.50 3.87
CA SER A 106 -7.75 -12.73 3.10
C SER A 106 -6.95 -12.59 1.82
N THR A 107 -5.99 -13.50 1.60
CA THR A 107 -5.23 -13.53 0.34
C THR A 107 -6.14 -13.86 -0.85
N GLY A 108 -7.27 -14.53 -0.61
CA GLY A 108 -8.26 -14.79 -1.65
C GLY A 108 -8.93 -13.53 -2.18
N ASP A 109 -8.87 -12.42 -1.44
CA ASP A 109 -9.45 -11.15 -1.86
C ASP A 109 -8.51 -10.33 -2.75
N GLU A 110 -7.23 -10.69 -2.82
CA GLU A 110 -6.22 -9.87 -3.49
C GLU A 110 -6.52 -9.66 -4.98
N GLY A 111 -6.87 -10.72 -5.68
CA GLY A 111 -7.19 -10.63 -7.11
C GLY A 111 -8.38 -9.72 -7.40
N GLY A 112 -9.46 -9.89 -6.63
CA GLY A 112 -10.64 -9.05 -6.77
C GLY A 112 -10.38 -7.60 -6.38
N PHE A 113 -9.59 -7.38 -5.32
CA PHE A 113 -9.20 -6.03 -4.94
C PHE A 113 -8.41 -5.34 -6.05
N VAL A 114 -7.43 -6.02 -6.65
CA VAL A 114 -6.61 -5.44 -7.72
C VAL A 114 -7.45 -5.11 -8.94
N GLN A 115 -8.43 -5.95 -9.29
CA GLN A 115 -9.35 -5.63 -10.39
C GLN A 115 -10.16 -4.37 -10.10
N ALA A 116 -10.69 -4.24 -8.88
CA ALA A 116 -11.43 -3.05 -8.45
C ALA A 116 -10.52 -1.82 -8.45
N PHE A 117 -9.30 -1.97 -7.97
CA PHE A 117 -8.29 -0.92 -7.92
C PHE A 117 -7.98 -0.37 -9.32
N LYS A 118 -7.85 -1.25 -10.31
CA LYS A 118 -7.59 -0.84 -11.70
C LYS A 118 -8.80 -0.13 -12.33
N ALA A 119 -10.01 -0.57 -11.99
CA ALA A 119 -11.24 -0.07 -12.63
C ALA A 119 -11.86 1.10 -11.88
N GLY A 120 -11.45 1.33 -10.64
CA GLY A 120 -12.11 2.28 -9.75
C GLY A 120 -11.63 3.71 -9.88
N SER A 121 -12.29 4.60 -9.14
CA SER A 121 -12.00 6.04 -9.09
C SER A 121 -11.34 6.44 -7.79
N ASN A 122 -11.79 5.90 -6.68
CA ASN A 122 -11.31 6.29 -5.35
C ASN A 122 -11.07 5.07 -4.47
N LEU A 123 -9.98 5.14 -3.72
CA LEU A 123 -9.64 4.18 -2.68
C LEU A 123 -9.74 4.91 -1.33
N VAL A 124 -10.44 4.31 -0.39
CA VAL A 124 -10.59 4.87 0.96
C VAL A 124 -10.07 3.86 1.96
N VAL A 125 -9.10 4.29 2.77
CA VAL A 125 -8.51 3.46 3.83
C VAL A 125 -8.95 3.99 5.18
N ARG A 126 -9.50 3.10 6.00
CA ARG A 126 -9.95 3.44 7.36
C ARG A 126 -9.18 2.63 8.38
N GLY A 127 -9.00 3.24 9.53
CA GLY A 127 -8.38 2.57 10.66
C GLY A 127 -8.62 3.34 11.94
N THR A 128 -8.34 2.68 13.06
CA THR A 128 -8.44 3.29 14.39
C THR A 128 -7.08 3.20 15.05
N SER A 129 -6.60 4.31 15.57
CA SER A 129 -5.30 4.38 16.23
C SER A 129 -5.34 3.77 17.62
N GLN A 130 -4.16 3.56 18.19
CA GLN A 130 -4.01 3.10 19.57
C GLN A 130 -4.73 4.00 20.57
N ARG A 131 -4.84 5.29 20.26
CA ARG A 131 -5.55 6.28 21.09
C ARG A 131 -7.06 6.27 20.87
N GLY A 132 -7.55 5.48 19.91
CA GLY A 132 -8.97 5.43 19.58
C GLY A 132 -9.42 6.45 18.55
N THR A 133 -8.50 7.11 17.86
CA THR A 133 -8.84 8.05 16.79
C THR A 133 -9.17 7.30 15.50
N ASN A 134 -10.35 7.54 14.95
CA ASN A 134 -10.75 6.99 13.66
C ASN A 134 -10.22 7.88 12.54
N THR A 135 -9.55 7.28 11.55
CA THR A 135 -9.01 8.03 10.41
C THR A 135 -9.62 7.56 9.10
N VAL A 136 -9.66 8.47 8.14
CA VAL A 136 -10.13 8.19 6.78
C VAL A 136 -9.14 8.82 5.81
N ASP A 137 -8.50 7.98 5.01
CA ASP A 137 -7.54 8.42 4.00
C ASP A 137 -8.13 8.12 2.62
N THR A 138 -8.18 9.13 1.78
CA THR A 138 -8.69 8.98 0.41
C THR A 138 -7.55 9.09 -0.59
N TYR A 139 -7.50 8.14 -1.51
CA TYR A 139 -6.51 8.08 -2.59
C TYR A 139 -7.23 8.18 -3.92
N SER A 140 -6.66 8.94 -4.86
CA SER A 140 -7.12 8.91 -6.25
C SER A 140 -6.60 7.63 -6.92
N LEU A 141 -7.42 6.98 -7.72
CA LEU A 141 -7.00 5.82 -8.51
C LEU A 141 -6.59 6.20 -9.94
N SER A 142 -6.44 7.50 -10.21
CA SER A 142 -5.95 7.96 -11.51
C SER A 142 -4.52 7.45 -11.73
N GLY A 143 -4.31 6.72 -12.82
CA GLY A 143 -3.02 6.14 -13.16
C GLY A 143 -2.75 4.76 -12.57
N ALA A 144 -3.69 4.22 -11.79
CA ALA A 144 -3.53 2.92 -11.14
C ALA A 144 -3.28 1.79 -12.15
N THR A 145 -4.06 1.75 -13.23
CA THR A 145 -3.92 0.71 -14.26
C THR A 145 -2.55 0.75 -14.93
N ALA A 146 -2.09 1.94 -15.33
CA ALA A 146 -0.78 2.09 -15.97
C ALA A 146 0.35 1.68 -15.02
N ALA A 147 0.26 2.08 -13.74
CA ALA A 147 1.26 1.71 -12.75
C ALA A 147 1.28 0.20 -12.51
N MET A 148 0.11 -0.44 -12.39
CA MET A 148 0.03 -1.89 -12.24
C MET A 148 0.59 -2.61 -13.46
N ASN A 149 0.31 -2.12 -14.67
CA ASN A 149 0.88 -2.72 -15.89
C ASN A 149 2.41 -2.66 -15.88
N ALA A 150 2.99 -1.56 -15.37
CA ALA A 150 4.44 -1.43 -15.28
C ALA A 150 5.05 -2.49 -14.36
N ILE A 151 4.47 -2.74 -13.19
CA ILE A 151 4.99 -3.76 -12.29
C ILE A 151 4.67 -5.17 -12.77
N ASP A 152 3.56 -5.38 -13.46
CA ASP A 152 3.24 -6.67 -14.07
C ASP A 152 4.33 -7.04 -15.11
N THR A 153 4.72 -6.09 -15.94
CA THR A 153 5.76 -6.31 -16.95
C THR A 153 7.11 -6.60 -16.31
N ALA A 154 7.47 -5.88 -15.26
CA ALA A 154 8.81 -5.98 -14.65
C ALA A 154 8.95 -7.18 -13.72
N CYS A 155 7.87 -7.64 -13.08
CA CYS A 155 7.95 -8.60 -11.97
C CYS A 155 7.02 -9.82 -12.10
N THR A 156 6.52 -10.14 -13.27
CA THR A 156 5.74 -11.38 -13.45
C THR A 156 6.22 -12.26 -14.57
#